data_855c18c453f55bb0c95cafd2c692f503
#
_entry.id   855c18c453f55bb0c95cafd2c692f503
#
_cell.length_a   1.000
_cell.length_b   1.000
_cell.length_c   1.000
_cell.angle_alpha   90.00
_cell.angle_beta   90.00
_cell.angle_gamma   90.00
#
_symmetry.space_group_name_H-M   'P 1'
#
loop_
_entity.id
_entity.type
_entity.pdbx_description
1 polymer ?
#
loop_
_entity_poly.entity_id
_entity_poly.type
_entity_poly.pdbx_seq_one_letter_code
_entity_poly.pdbx_strand_id
1 'polypeptide(L)'
;GGNGGAGGAAGLWGSGGSGGQGGNGLTGNDGVNPAPVTNPALNGAAGDSNIEPQTSVLIGTQGGDGTPGGAGVNGGNGGAGGDANGNPANTSIANAGAGGNGAAGGDGGANGGAGGAGGQA
;
A
#
# COMPACT_ATOMS: atom_id res chain seq x y z
N GLY A 1 -35.07 14.90 -5.15
CA GLY A 1 -35.82 15.80 -6.03
C GLY A 1 -37.09 16.34 -5.34
N GLY A 2 -37.53 17.50 -5.72
CA GLY A 2 -38.80 18.05 -5.21
C GLY A 2 -39.99 17.45 -5.91
N ASN A 3 -41.16 17.51 -5.27
CA ASN A 3 -42.41 17.11 -5.89
C ASN A 3 -42.86 18.14 -6.94
N GLY A 4 -43.57 17.67 -7.96
CA GLY A 4 -44.22 18.57 -8.92
C GLY A 4 -45.33 19.39 -8.23
N GLY A 5 -45.57 20.58 -8.76
CA GLY A 5 -46.69 21.41 -8.27
C GLY A 5 -48.05 20.78 -8.59
N ALA A 6 -49.03 21.12 -7.82
CA ALA A 6 -50.41 20.71 -8.11
C ALA A 6 -50.92 21.37 -9.39
N GLY A 7 -51.77 20.65 -10.12
CA GLY A 7 -52.49 21.23 -11.26
C GLY A 7 -53.46 22.31 -10.83
N GLY A 8 -53.67 23.30 -11.69
CA GLY A 8 -54.69 24.32 -11.43
C GLY A 8 -56.10 23.73 -11.43
N ALA A 9 -56.96 24.32 -10.61
CA ALA A 9 -58.37 23.95 -10.60
C ALA A 9 -59.06 24.37 -11.90
N ALA A 10 -60.04 23.56 -12.35
CA ALA A 10 -60.92 23.98 -13.41
C ALA A 10 -61.76 25.17 -12.97
N GLY A 11 -62.04 26.10 -13.87
CA GLY A 11 -63.05 27.10 -13.66
C GLY A 11 -64.45 26.55 -13.80
N LEU A 12 -65.46 27.41 -13.98
CA LEU A 12 -66.84 27.00 -14.20
C LEU A 12 -67.00 26.06 -15.42
N TRP A 13 -66.11 26.21 -16.38
CA TRP A 13 -66.05 25.42 -17.62
C TRP A 13 -64.59 25.05 -17.88
N GLY A 14 -64.34 23.81 -18.21
CA GLY A 14 -63.04 23.31 -18.61
C GLY A 14 -62.46 22.26 -17.68
N SER A 15 -61.33 21.68 -18.06
CA SER A 15 -60.58 20.71 -17.25
C SER A 15 -59.51 21.40 -16.42
N GLY A 16 -59.29 20.94 -15.20
CA GLY A 16 -58.17 21.39 -14.40
C GLY A 16 -56.84 21.08 -15.09
N GLY A 17 -55.82 21.88 -14.83
CA GLY A 17 -54.44 21.64 -15.34
C GLY A 17 -53.83 20.39 -14.70
N SER A 18 -53.02 19.67 -15.43
CA SER A 18 -52.24 18.56 -14.87
C SER A 18 -51.13 19.10 -13.93
N GLY A 19 -50.89 18.34 -12.87
CA GLY A 19 -49.76 18.66 -11.98
C GLY A 19 -48.41 18.68 -12.70
N GLY A 20 -47.47 19.49 -12.23
CA GLY A 20 -46.12 19.51 -12.74
C GLY A 20 -45.36 18.22 -12.43
N GLN A 21 -44.43 17.90 -13.29
CA GLN A 21 -43.54 16.76 -13.05
C GLN A 21 -42.62 17.02 -11.85
N GLY A 22 -42.37 16.01 -11.03
CA GLY A 22 -41.41 16.10 -9.94
C GLY A 22 -39.99 16.39 -10.46
N GLY A 23 -39.23 17.13 -9.69
CA GLY A 23 -37.81 17.40 -9.98
C GLY A 23 -36.95 16.15 -9.89
N ASN A 24 -35.86 16.13 -10.63
CA ASN A 24 -34.85 15.06 -10.54
C ASN A 24 -34.22 15.05 -9.13
N GLY A 25 -33.89 13.88 -8.64
CA GLY A 25 -33.07 13.73 -7.42
C GLY A 25 -31.71 14.37 -7.58
N LEU A 26 -31.13 14.80 -6.47
CA LEU A 26 -29.74 15.24 -6.47
C LEU A 26 -28.82 14.07 -6.79
N THR A 27 -27.74 14.36 -7.52
CA THR A 27 -26.67 13.39 -7.74
C THR A 27 -26.03 13.02 -6.40
N GLY A 28 -25.83 11.74 -6.13
CA GLY A 28 -25.09 11.29 -4.94
C GLY A 28 -23.65 11.81 -4.98
N ASN A 29 -23.07 12.02 -3.81
CA ASN A 29 -21.64 12.34 -3.71
C ASN A 29 -20.81 11.14 -4.17
N ASP A 30 -19.67 11.44 -4.79
CA ASP A 30 -18.69 10.41 -5.11
C ASP A 30 -18.16 9.74 -3.84
N GLY A 31 -17.98 8.44 -3.88
CA GLY A 31 -17.33 7.71 -2.79
C GLY A 31 -15.88 8.18 -2.63
N VAL A 32 -15.46 8.41 -1.39
CA VAL A 32 -14.06 8.73 -1.08
C VAL A 32 -13.38 7.47 -0.56
N ASN A 33 -12.35 7.00 -1.28
CA ASN A 33 -11.49 5.95 -0.77
C ASN A 33 -10.46 6.59 0.17
N PRO A 34 -10.34 6.13 1.42
CA PRO A 34 -9.26 6.58 2.29
C PRO A 34 -7.91 6.21 1.70
N ALA A 35 -6.91 7.09 1.87
CA ALA A 35 -5.55 6.78 1.44
C ALA A 35 -5.02 5.56 2.21
N PRO A 36 -4.32 4.63 1.54
CA PRO A 36 -3.72 3.49 2.22
C PRO A 36 -2.71 3.93 3.28
N VAL A 37 -2.69 3.25 4.42
CA VAL A 37 -1.74 3.53 5.50
C VAL A 37 -0.53 2.60 5.41
N THR A 38 0.62 3.07 5.88
CA THR A 38 1.85 2.29 5.98
C THR A 38 2.08 1.90 7.43
N ASN A 39 2.35 0.61 7.66
CA ASN A 39 2.68 0.08 8.99
C ASN A 39 4.13 -0.44 8.99
N PRO A 40 5.07 0.25 9.64
CA PRO A 40 6.47 -0.16 9.67
C PRO A 40 6.71 -1.53 10.33
N ALA A 41 5.80 -1.98 11.19
CA ALA A 41 5.88 -3.30 11.82
C ALA A 41 5.75 -4.47 10.82
N LEU A 42 5.27 -4.19 9.60
CA LEU A 42 5.17 -5.18 8.53
C LEU A 42 6.48 -5.32 7.74
N ASN A 43 7.46 -4.46 7.95
CA ASN A 43 8.73 -4.54 7.26
C ASN A 43 9.54 -5.75 7.72
N GLY A 44 10.24 -6.39 6.80
CA GLY A 44 11.20 -7.45 7.12
C GLY A 44 12.40 -6.91 7.90
N ALA A 45 12.93 -7.71 8.78
CA ALA A 45 14.15 -7.36 9.52
C ALA A 45 15.36 -7.31 8.58
N ALA A 46 16.32 -6.45 8.90
CA ALA A 46 17.59 -6.46 8.19
C ALA A 46 18.37 -7.77 8.47
N GLY A 47 19.13 -8.22 7.48
CA GLY A 47 20.06 -9.33 7.67
C GLY A 47 21.25 -8.93 8.54
N ASP A 48 21.83 -9.89 9.21
CA ASP A 48 23.02 -9.67 10.05
C ASP A 48 24.26 -9.44 9.18
N SER A 49 24.99 -8.39 9.49
CA SER A 49 26.27 -8.11 8.85
C SER A 49 27.40 -8.87 9.53
N ASN A 50 28.33 -9.37 8.73
CA ASN A 50 29.55 -10.01 9.23
C ASN A 50 30.75 -9.15 8.82
N ILE A 51 31.26 -8.39 9.79
CA ILE A 51 32.36 -7.45 9.61
C ILE A 51 33.46 -7.84 10.60
N GLU A 52 34.23 -8.85 10.23
CA GLU A 52 35.32 -9.36 11.06
C GLU A 52 36.69 -9.11 10.38
N PRO A 53 37.65 -8.50 11.07
CA PRO A 53 38.95 -8.17 10.45
C PRO A 53 39.90 -9.38 10.24
N GLN A 54 39.51 -10.56 10.70
CA GLN A 54 40.44 -11.68 10.85
C GLN A 54 40.03 -13.01 10.23
N THR A 55 38.88 -13.11 9.56
CA THR A 55 38.41 -14.36 8.96
C THR A 55 38.54 -14.40 7.44
N SER A 56 38.88 -15.58 6.91
CA SER A 56 39.02 -15.78 5.46
C SER A 56 37.68 -15.86 4.72
N VAL A 57 36.58 -16.07 5.42
CA VAL A 57 35.23 -16.15 4.82
C VAL A 57 34.26 -15.33 5.64
N LEU A 58 33.65 -14.33 5.00
CA LEU A 58 32.60 -13.48 5.58
C LEU A 58 31.31 -13.63 4.81
N ILE A 59 30.21 -13.89 5.50
CA ILE A 59 28.90 -14.06 4.89
C ILE A 59 27.89 -13.19 5.65
N GLY A 60 27.33 -12.20 4.96
CA GLY A 60 26.16 -11.48 5.45
C GLY A 60 24.89 -12.31 5.25
N THR A 61 23.93 -12.22 6.15
CA THR A 61 22.69 -12.97 6.02
C THR A 61 21.64 -12.22 5.18
N GLN A 62 20.70 -12.96 4.63
CA GLN A 62 19.60 -12.38 3.87
C GLN A 62 18.69 -11.53 4.77
N GLY A 63 18.17 -10.41 4.24
CA GLY A 63 17.12 -9.65 4.89
C GLY A 63 15.81 -10.42 4.92
N GLY A 64 15.00 -10.20 5.95
CA GLY A 64 13.67 -10.80 6.07
C GLY A 64 12.67 -10.25 5.04
N ASP A 65 11.70 -11.06 4.66
CA ASP A 65 10.62 -10.61 3.79
C ASP A 65 9.64 -9.69 4.55
N GLY A 66 9.01 -8.78 3.83
CA GLY A 66 7.90 -7.99 4.36
C GLY A 66 6.67 -8.86 4.62
N THR A 67 5.75 -8.37 5.42
CA THR A 67 4.46 -9.02 5.72
C THR A 67 3.34 -8.36 4.92
N PRO A 68 2.37 -9.13 4.38
CA PRO A 68 1.24 -8.56 3.66
C PRO A 68 0.42 -7.60 4.51
N GLY A 69 -0.08 -6.54 3.87
CA GLY A 69 -0.99 -5.58 4.50
C GLY A 69 -2.40 -6.14 4.62
N GLY A 70 -3.13 -5.73 5.67
CA GLY A 70 -4.58 -5.91 5.74
C GLY A 70 -5.32 -4.90 4.85
N ALA A 71 -6.66 -4.88 4.93
CA ALA A 71 -7.50 -3.97 4.15
C ALA A 71 -7.09 -2.50 4.36
N GLY A 72 -6.83 -1.78 3.28
CA GLY A 72 -6.40 -0.38 3.32
C GLY A 72 -4.98 -0.16 3.86
N VAL A 73 -4.17 -1.21 4.03
CA VAL A 73 -2.81 -1.13 4.55
C VAL A 73 -1.81 -1.58 3.49
N ASN A 74 -0.77 -0.80 3.27
CA ASN A 74 0.31 -1.17 2.35
C ASN A 74 1.05 -2.41 2.86
N GLY A 75 1.56 -3.22 1.95
CA GLY A 75 2.45 -4.33 2.29
C GLY A 75 3.78 -3.84 2.86
N GLY A 76 4.37 -4.63 3.72
CA GLY A 76 5.68 -4.32 4.31
C GLY A 76 6.81 -4.43 3.28
N ASN A 77 7.83 -3.61 3.45
CA ASN A 77 9.06 -3.71 2.66
C ASN A 77 9.91 -4.90 3.10
N GLY A 78 10.67 -5.48 2.19
CA GLY A 78 11.71 -6.43 2.54
C GLY A 78 12.86 -5.75 3.31
N GLY A 79 13.46 -6.48 4.23
CA GLY A 79 14.63 -6.03 4.96
C GLY A 79 15.89 -6.02 4.08
N ALA A 80 16.84 -5.13 4.38
CA ALA A 80 18.13 -5.11 3.68
C ALA A 80 18.93 -6.38 3.98
N GLY A 81 19.73 -6.85 3.04
CA GLY A 81 20.72 -7.90 3.26
C GLY A 81 21.88 -7.38 4.13
N GLY A 82 22.47 -8.28 4.91
CA GLY A 82 23.63 -7.99 5.74
C GLY A 82 24.91 -7.82 4.91
N ASP A 83 25.77 -6.94 5.35
CA ASP A 83 27.07 -6.69 4.70
C ASP A 83 28.10 -7.78 5.05
N ALA A 84 29.04 -8.01 4.15
CA ALA A 84 30.19 -8.86 4.39
C ALA A 84 31.45 -8.04 4.04
N ASN A 85 32.01 -7.36 5.02
CA ASN A 85 33.12 -6.45 4.78
C ASN A 85 34.32 -6.84 5.65
N GLY A 86 35.42 -7.19 5.04
CA GLY A 86 36.63 -7.63 5.70
C GLY A 86 37.90 -6.95 5.18
N ASN A 87 39.01 -7.24 5.84
CA ASN A 87 40.31 -6.74 5.39
C ASN A 87 40.74 -7.53 4.14
N PRO A 88 41.01 -6.85 3.00
CA PRO A 88 41.43 -7.52 1.75
C PRO A 88 42.70 -8.39 1.90
N ALA A 89 43.54 -8.11 2.88
CA ALA A 89 44.76 -8.92 3.14
C ALA A 89 44.44 -10.29 3.74
N ASN A 90 43.29 -10.44 4.44
CA ASN A 90 42.95 -11.64 5.23
C ASN A 90 41.65 -12.28 4.79
N THR A 91 40.79 -11.61 4.01
CA THR A 91 39.51 -12.09 3.57
C THR A 91 39.62 -12.62 2.13
N SER A 92 39.41 -13.91 1.93
CA SER A 92 39.41 -14.54 0.60
C SER A 92 38.01 -14.60 -0.04
N ILE A 93 36.96 -14.60 0.76
CA ILE A 93 35.58 -14.65 0.30
C ILE A 93 34.74 -13.70 1.16
N ALA A 94 34.06 -12.77 0.53
CA ALA A 94 33.07 -11.89 1.15
C ALA A 94 31.75 -11.98 0.33
N ASN A 95 30.72 -12.57 0.90
CA ASN A 95 29.41 -12.66 0.29
C ASN A 95 28.40 -11.89 1.11
N ALA A 96 27.89 -10.81 0.55
CA ALA A 96 26.81 -10.06 1.17
C ALA A 96 25.47 -10.79 1.03
N GLY A 97 24.60 -10.58 1.99
CA GLY A 97 23.24 -11.12 1.98
C GLY A 97 22.36 -10.42 0.95
N ALA A 98 21.42 -11.16 0.36
CA ALA A 98 20.41 -10.58 -0.51
C ALA A 98 19.39 -9.78 0.32
N GLY A 99 18.74 -8.79 -0.29
CA GLY A 99 17.58 -8.14 0.34
C GLY A 99 16.39 -9.07 0.39
N GLY A 100 15.50 -8.88 1.36
CA GLY A 100 14.23 -9.58 1.44
C GLY A 100 13.21 -9.08 0.40
N ASN A 101 12.16 -9.82 0.18
CA ASN A 101 11.09 -9.46 -0.75
C ASN A 101 10.10 -8.49 -0.10
N GLY A 102 9.55 -7.57 -0.89
CA GLY A 102 8.39 -6.79 -0.47
C GLY A 102 7.12 -7.65 -0.51
N ALA A 103 6.16 -7.36 0.34
CA ALA A 103 4.90 -8.07 0.44
C ALA A 103 3.75 -7.37 -0.27
N ALA A 104 2.68 -8.09 -0.56
CA ALA A 104 1.50 -7.55 -1.21
C ALA A 104 0.76 -6.54 -0.31
N GLY A 105 0.21 -5.49 -0.91
CA GLY A 105 -0.75 -4.62 -0.24
C GLY A 105 -2.09 -5.33 -0.06
N GLY A 106 -2.87 -4.91 0.92
CA GLY A 106 -4.22 -5.38 1.17
C GLY A 106 -5.24 -4.79 0.19
N ASP A 107 -6.49 -5.22 0.33
CA ASP A 107 -7.60 -4.72 -0.46
C ASP A 107 -7.82 -3.22 -0.24
N GLY A 108 -8.50 -2.56 -1.19
CA GLY A 108 -8.81 -1.13 -1.08
C GLY A 108 -7.75 -0.22 -1.69
N GLY A 109 -6.99 -0.71 -2.64
CA GLY A 109 -6.02 0.06 -3.43
C GLY A 109 -4.68 0.27 -2.72
N ALA A 110 -4.38 -0.55 -1.71
CA ALA A 110 -3.10 -0.51 -1.04
C ALA A 110 -1.96 -1.00 -1.95
N ASN A 111 -0.78 -0.43 -1.79
CA ASN A 111 0.41 -0.76 -2.57
C ASN A 111 1.18 -1.93 -1.95
N GLY A 112 1.85 -2.70 -2.79
CA GLY A 112 2.85 -3.66 -2.33
C GLY A 112 4.08 -2.95 -1.77
N GLY A 113 4.77 -3.62 -0.85
CA GLY A 113 6.05 -3.14 -0.33
C GLY A 113 7.18 -3.29 -1.35
N ALA A 114 8.22 -2.49 -1.20
CA ALA A 114 9.43 -2.61 -2.01
C ALA A 114 10.30 -3.77 -1.51
N GLY A 115 11.08 -4.36 -2.40
CA GLY A 115 12.14 -5.30 -2.00
C GLY A 115 13.25 -4.58 -1.24
N GLY A 116 13.90 -5.28 -0.33
CA GLY A 116 15.05 -4.75 0.39
C GLY A 116 16.28 -4.63 -0.51
N ALA A 117 17.20 -3.71 -0.15
CA ALA A 117 18.49 -3.61 -0.81
C ALA A 117 19.36 -4.82 -0.47
N GLY A 118 20.20 -5.25 -1.40
CA GLY A 118 21.26 -6.22 -1.09
C GLY A 118 22.34 -5.57 -0.19
N GLY A 119 23.00 -6.38 0.60
CA GLY A 119 24.17 -5.96 1.37
C GLY A 119 25.38 -5.69 0.48
N GLN A 120 26.41 -5.16 1.07
CA GLN A 120 27.68 -4.86 0.41
C GLN A 120 28.76 -5.85 0.83
N ALA A 121 29.63 -6.17 -0.13
CA ALA A 121 30.79 -7.03 0.08
C ALA A 121 32.10 -6.26 -0.15
#